data_f3ff8ba342952f87c687cf1097395606
#
_entry.id   f3ff8ba342952f87c687cf1097395606
#
_cell.length_a   1.000
_cell.length_b   1.000
_cell.length_c   1.000
_cell.angle_alpha   90.00
_cell.angle_beta   90.00
_cell.angle_gamma   90.00
#
_symmetry.space_group_name_H-M   'P 1'
#
loop_
_entity.id
_entity.type
_entity.pdbx_description
1 polymer ?
#
loop_
_entity_poly.entity_id
_entity_poly.type
_entity_poly.pdbx_seq_one_letter_code
_entity_poly.pdbx_strand_id
1 'polypeptide(L)'
;DGNIEYLGRNDDQVKIRGFRIELGEIDARLAKHPAVHEAVVTAREDVPGDKRLVAYYSVQSAQMEPSIDSLRGWLQEQLPAYMIPVAYVRLDAMPLTPNGKLDRKALPAPEIDSLISRGYEAPIGETETQIAAIWQGLLGVEQVGRHDNFFELGGHSLLAVSLIGHMRQLGLSADVRVLFGQPTLAALAAAVGGGTEVVVPANLVTEDCKRITPELLPLISLTQVQIDQVVATVPGGVANVQDMYPLAPLQEGILYHHLAAEIGDPYVLQTQFVFDNRERMDAFVQALQTVIDRHDILRTSVVWQGLESPLQVVWRKALLHLEALELDPVNGDIGAQLHGRFDPRHYRLDLGQAPLMRVAYAEDPLNQRICAMLLFHHMALDHTALEVVKHEIQSGLLGEAEALAALVPVPYRNYVVQARLGVSQA
;
A
#
# COMPACT_ATOMS: atom_id res chain seq x y z
N ASP A 1 29.52 20.04 21.17
CA ASP A 1 29.09 18.71 21.68
C ASP A 1 29.63 17.55 20.83
N GLY A 2 30.18 17.82 19.62
CA GLY A 2 30.69 16.79 18.72
C GLY A 2 29.63 15.99 17.96
N ASN A 3 28.35 16.30 18.14
CA ASN A 3 27.25 15.69 17.39
C ASN A 3 27.09 16.37 16.02
N ILE A 4 26.90 15.55 14.98
CA ILE A 4 26.53 16.05 13.64
C ILE A 4 25.02 16.18 13.62
N GLU A 5 24.53 17.42 13.51
CA GLU A 5 23.11 17.69 13.32
C GLU A 5 22.80 17.79 11.81
N TYR A 6 21.81 17.00 11.36
CA TYR A 6 21.35 17.08 9.98
C TYR A 6 20.40 18.28 9.81
N LEU A 7 20.92 19.38 9.26
CA LEU A 7 20.15 20.61 9.02
C LEU A 7 19.34 20.60 7.71
N GLY A 8 19.28 19.48 7.03
CA GLY A 8 18.64 19.37 5.74
C GLY A 8 19.63 19.27 4.57
N ARG A 9 19.10 19.21 3.36
CA ARG A 9 19.89 19.13 2.12
C ARG A 9 20.24 20.55 1.64
N ASN A 10 21.40 20.69 1.04
CA ASN A 10 21.86 21.95 0.42
C ASN A 10 21.64 21.96 -1.10
N ASP A 11 20.80 21.03 -1.61
CA ASP A 11 20.39 20.91 -3.02
C ASP A 11 18.87 21.11 -3.13
N ASP A 12 18.41 21.50 -4.33
CA ASP A 12 16.97 21.71 -4.64
C ASP A 12 16.20 20.38 -4.86
N GLN A 13 16.77 19.25 -4.43
CA GLN A 13 16.12 17.93 -4.52
C GLN A 13 15.07 17.75 -3.43
N VAL A 14 13.92 17.25 -3.82
CA VAL A 14 12.83 16.93 -2.90
C VAL A 14 12.44 15.47 -3.02
N LYS A 15 11.93 14.90 -1.93
CA LYS A 15 11.32 13.58 -1.94
C LYS A 15 9.81 13.75 -1.81
N ILE A 16 9.07 13.37 -2.84
CA ILE A 16 7.60 13.42 -2.88
C ILE A 16 7.08 12.02 -3.25
N ARG A 17 6.25 11.43 -2.41
CA ARG A 17 5.62 10.12 -2.65
C ARG A 17 6.63 9.01 -3.02
N GLY A 18 7.83 9.05 -2.42
CA GLY A 18 8.91 8.08 -2.69
C GLY A 18 9.82 8.42 -3.86
N PHE A 19 9.43 9.32 -4.75
CA PHE A 19 10.26 9.76 -5.88
C PHE A 19 11.21 10.87 -5.45
N ARG A 20 12.45 10.79 -5.94
CA ARG A 20 13.45 11.82 -5.80
C ARG A 20 13.37 12.75 -7.01
N ILE A 21 13.02 14.00 -6.79
CA ILE A 21 12.71 14.98 -7.82
C ILE A 21 13.71 16.14 -7.76
N GLU A 22 14.30 16.44 -8.91
CA GLU A 22 15.14 17.62 -9.13
C GLU A 22 14.26 18.79 -9.56
N LEU A 23 13.97 19.74 -8.68
CA LEU A 23 13.12 20.88 -9.01
C LEU A 23 13.70 21.71 -10.16
N GLY A 24 15.03 21.89 -10.18
CA GLY A 24 15.72 22.63 -11.23
C GLY A 24 15.60 22.04 -12.64
N GLU A 25 15.35 20.74 -12.77
CA GLU A 25 15.05 20.14 -14.08
C GLU A 25 13.69 20.60 -14.60
N ILE A 26 12.69 20.64 -13.73
CA ILE A 26 11.35 21.11 -14.09
C ILE A 26 11.38 22.61 -14.42
N ASP A 27 12.07 23.41 -13.60
CA ASP A 27 12.30 24.83 -13.86
C ASP A 27 12.87 25.06 -15.26
N ALA A 28 13.95 24.35 -15.59
CA ALA A 28 14.66 24.48 -16.86
C ALA A 28 13.82 24.06 -18.07
N ARG A 29 12.90 23.11 -17.90
CA ARG A 29 11.98 22.68 -18.96
C ARG A 29 10.86 23.68 -19.16
N LEU A 30 10.26 24.16 -18.06
CA LEU A 30 9.16 25.11 -18.11
C LEU A 30 9.62 26.47 -18.65
N ALA A 31 10.81 26.93 -18.28
CA ALA A 31 11.40 28.17 -18.79
C ALA A 31 11.71 28.15 -20.31
N LYS A 32 11.74 26.97 -20.95
CA LYS A 32 11.89 26.84 -22.40
C LYS A 32 10.57 26.97 -23.17
N HIS A 33 9.44 27.03 -22.49
CA HIS A 33 8.16 27.26 -23.16
C HIS A 33 8.12 28.67 -23.78
N PRO A 34 7.70 28.83 -25.06
CA PRO A 34 7.82 30.11 -25.80
C PRO A 34 7.12 31.30 -25.16
N ALA A 35 6.06 31.06 -24.38
CA ALA A 35 5.29 32.11 -23.71
C ALA A 35 5.77 32.42 -22.28
N VAL A 36 6.69 31.64 -21.72
CA VAL A 36 7.21 31.80 -20.36
C VAL A 36 8.47 32.68 -20.38
N HIS A 37 8.52 33.66 -19.50
CA HIS A 37 9.69 34.51 -19.30
C HIS A 37 10.60 33.93 -18.20
N GLU A 38 10.03 33.66 -17.05
CA GLU A 38 10.72 33.04 -15.91
C GLU A 38 9.82 31.96 -15.31
N ALA A 39 10.43 30.91 -14.79
CA ALA A 39 9.73 29.83 -14.13
C ALA A 39 10.50 29.33 -12.90
N VAL A 40 9.78 28.95 -11.88
CA VAL A 40 10.32 28.26 -10.70
C VAL A 40 9.30 27.26 -10.17
N VAL A 41 9.77 26.09 -9.80
CA VAL A 41 8.94 25.04 -9.19
C VAL A 41 9.36 24.86 -7.74
N THR A 42 8.40 24.73 -6.86
CA THR A 42 8.64 24.47 -5.45
C THR A 42 7.83 23.28 -4.98
N ALA A 43 8.36 22.55 -4.00
CA ALA A 43 7.57 21.59 -3.25
C ALA A 43 6.90 22.31 -2.08
N ARG A 44 5.57 22.38 -2.08
CA ARG A 44 4.77 22.98 -1.01
C ARG A 44 4.07 21.90 -0.20
N GLU A 45 3.87 22.18 1.07
CA GLU A 45 3.10 21.36 2.00
C GLU A 45 2.15 22.28 2.75
N ASP A 46 1.08 22.70 2.06
CA ASP A 46 0.07 23.60 2.62
C ASP A 46 -0.89 22.85 3.57
N VAL A 47 -1.00 21.54 3.43
CA VAL A 47 -1.68 20.61 4.35
C VAL A 47 -0.65 19.61 4.85
N PRO A 48 -0.55 19.36 6.18
CA PRO A 48 0.41 18.41 6.74
C PRO A 48 0.30 17.03 6.08
N GLY A 49 1.43 16.51 5.57
CA GLY A 49 1.51 15.22 4.87
C GLY A 49 1.24 15.28 3.37
N ASP A 50 0.68 16.38 2.82
CA ASP A 50 0.42 16.56 1.39
C ASP A 50 1.47 17.46 0.73
N LYS A 51 2.62 16.88 0.44
CA LYS A 51 3.69 17.57 -0.29
C LYS A 51 3.46 17.48 -1.80
N ARG A 52 3.35 18.65 -2.47
CA ARG A 52 3.03 18.75 -3.90
C ARG A 52 3.92 19.74 -4.64
N LEU A 53 4.09 19.54 -5.96
CA LEU A 53 4.82 20.43 -6.84
C LEU A 53 3.91 21.57 -7.30
N VAL A 54 4.37 22.80 -7.17
CA VAL A 54 3.69 24.02 -7.65
C VAL A 54 4.66 24.79 -8.56
N ALA A 55 4.23 25.07 -9.77
CA ALA A 55 4.97 25.89 -10.72
C ALA A 55 4.52 27.35 -10.64
N TYR A 56 5.45 28.25 -10.55
CA TYR A 56 5.25 29.69 -10.65
C TYR A 56 5.90 30.16 -11.95
N TYR A 57 5.21 31.00 -12.72
CA TYR A 57 5.75 31.50 -13.97
C TYR A 57 5.35 32.95 -14.23
N SER A 58 6.20 33.67 -14.94
CA SER A 58 5.88 34.97 -15.52
C SER A 58 5.85 34.86 -17.03
N VAL A 59 5.14 35.77 -17.69
CA VAL A 59 4.98 35.79 -19.16
C VAL A 59 5.73 36.97 -19.76
N GLN A 60 6.20 36.80 -21.01
CA GLN A 60 6.90 37.88 -21.71
C GLN A 60 5.98 39.03 -22.11
N SER A 61 4.70 38.74 -22.36
CA SER A 61 3.68 39.69 -22.74
C SER A 61 2.30 39.18 -22.34
N ALA A 62 1.44 40.05 -21.85
CA ALA A 62 0.07 39.71 -21.50
C ALA A 62 -0.77 39.19 -22.70
N GLN A 63 -0.33 39.46 -23.94
CA GLN A 63 -0.97 38.97 -25.15
C GLN A 63 -0.59 37.52 -25.54
N MET A 64 0.42 36.94 -24.88
CA MET A 64 0.90 35.57 -25.11
C MET A 64 0.74 34.72 -23.85
N GLU A 65 -0.33 34.90 -23.09
CA GLU A 65 -0.59 34.11 -21.91
C GLU A 65 -0.87 32.65 -22.28
N PRO A 66 -0.04 31.69 -21.85
CA PRO A 66 -0.26 30.29 -22.13
C PRO A 66 -1.39 29.75 -21.26
N SER A 67 -2.21 28.86 -21.80
CA SER A 67 -3.14 28.10 -20.96
C SER A 67 -2.35 27.13 -20.05
N ILE A 68 -2.91 26.79 -18.90
CA ILE A 68 -2.32 25.80 -18.00
C ILE A 68 -2.13 24.45 -18.71
N ASP A 69 -3.11 24.08 -19.57
CA ASP A 69 -3.02 22.85 -20.37
C ASP A 69 -1.84 22.88 -21.36
N SER A 70 -1.51 24.05 -21.93
CA SER A 70 -0.34 24.20 -22.80
C SER A 70 0.97 24.02 -22.03
N LEU A 71 1.10 24.64 -20.86
CA LEU A 71 2.31 24.50 -20.00
C LEU A 71 2.48 23.05 -19.52
N ARG A 72 1.38 22.43 -19.17
CA ARG A 72 1.35 21.05 -18.72
C ARG A 72 1.69 20.07 -19.82
N GLY A 73 1.05 20.19 -20.99
CA GLY A 73 1.34 19.37 -22.17
C GLY A 73 2.81 19.47 -22.57
N TRP A 74 3.36 20.68 -22.55
CA TRP A 74 4.78 20.93 -22.77
C TRP A 74 5.71 20.15 -21.83
N LEU A 75 5.36 20.09 -20.55
CA LEU A 75 6.13 19.32 -19.56
C LEU A 75 5.90 17.82 -19.71
N GLN A 76 4.68 17.38 -19.99
CA GLN A 76 4.33 15.95 -20.16
C GLN A 76 5.07 15.29 -21.32
N GLU A 77 5.38 16.03 -22.38
CA GLU A 77 6.18 15.53 -23.50
C GLU A 77 7.66 15.27 -23.13
N GLN A 78 8.14 15.85 -22.02
CA GLN A 78 9.57 15.88 -21.70
C GLN A 78 9.93 15.29 -20.34
N LEU A 79 8.96 15.13 -19.45
CA LEU A 79 9.16 14.70 -18.07
C LEU A 79 8.19 13.58 -17.68
N PRO A 80 8.61 12.68 -16.82
CA PRO A 80 7.71 11.65 -16.28
C PRO A 80 6.59 12.28 -15.42
N ALA A 81 5.46 11.60 -15.32
CA ALA A 81 4.23 12.12 -14.70
C ALA A 81 4.42 12.61 -13.24
N TYR A 82 5.30 11.95 -12.47
CA TYR A 82 5.58 12.34 -11.07
C TYR A 82 6.34 13.67 -10.93
N MET A 83 6.90 14.21 -12.03
CA MET A 83 7.57 15.51 -12.07
C MET A 83 6.68 16.64 -12.60
N ILE A 84 5.44 16.37 -12.98
CA ILE A 84 4.52 17.39 -13.49
C ILE A 84 3.88 18.14 -12.31
N PRO A 85 4.00 19.49 -12.25
CA PRO A 85 3.35 20.28 -11.21
C PRO A 85 1.82 20.13 -11.24
N VAL A 86 1.22 20.09 -10.05
CA VAL A 86 -0.24 19.98 -9.89
C VAL A 86 -0.94 21.35 -9.95
N ALA A 87 -0.19 22.43 -9.74
CA ALA A 87 -0.69 23.80 -9.82
C ALA A 87 0.30 24.69 -10.57
N TYR A 88 -0.26 25.64 -11.31
CA TYR A 88 0.49 26.63 -12.07
C TYR A 88 0.00 28.02 -11.68
N VAL A 89 0.87 28.80 -11.06
CA VAL A 89 0.56 30.14 -10.54
C VAL A 89 1.26 31.17 -11.41
N ARG A 90 0.50 32.03 -12.06
CA ARG A 90 1.04 33.17 -12.79
C ARG A 90 1.43 34.27 -11.81
N LEU A 91 2.59 34.85 -12.03
CA LEU A 91 3.08 36.03 -11.31
C LEU A 91 3.38 37.13 -12.33
N ASP A 92 3.15 38.37 -11.94
CA ASP A 92 3.57 39.54 -12.76
C ASP A 92 5.09 39.67 -12.81
N ALA A 93 5.76 39.35 -11.67
CA ALA A 93 7.21 39.26 -11.56
C ALA A 93 7.57 38.26 -10.43
N MET A 94 8.73 37.62 -10.55
CA MET A 94 9.24 36.76 -9.48
C MET A 94 9.63 37.59 -8.26
N PRO A 95 9.24 37.23 -7.03
CA PRO A 95 9.61 37.91 -5.83
C PRO A 95 11.14 37.77 -5.58
N LEU A 96 11.82 38.87 -5.33
CA LEU A 96 13.26 38.88 -5.08
C LEU A 96 13.57 39.32 -3.66
N THR A 97 14.57 38.71 -3.06
CA THR A 97 15.16 39.17 -1.80
C THR A 97 15.90 40.51 -2.01
N PRO A 98 16.25 41.26 -0.95
CA PRO A 98 17.04 42.48 -1.06
C PRO A 98 18.37 42.34 -1.81
N ASN A 99 18.88 41.09 -1.88
CA ASN A 99 20.13 40.79 -2.58
C ASN A 99 19.90 40.32 -4.05
N GLY A 100 18.68 40.48 -4.59
CA GLY A 100 18.35 40.14 -5.97
C GLY A 100 18.19 38.62 -6.25
N LYS A 101 18.14 37.78 -5.22
CA LYS A 101 17.86 36.35 -5.38
C LYS A 101 16.35 36.06 -5.24
N LEU A 102 15.89 35.02 -5.86
CA LEU A 102 14.48 34.54 -5.73
C LEU A 102 14.09 34.32 -4.24
N ASP A 103 13.03 34.99 -3.82
CA ASP A 103 12.44 34.79 -2.49
C ASP A 103 11.35 33.71 -2.56
N ARG A 104 11.73 32.46 -2.36
CA ARG A 104 10.79 31.32 -2.36
C ARG A 104 9.74 31.39 -1.24
N LYS A 105 10.00 32.14 -0.16
CA LYS A 105 9.04 32.28 0.95
C LYS A 105 7.94 33.27 0.64
N ALA A 106 8.20 34.22 -0.25
CA ALA A 106 7.23 35.20 -0.69
C ALA A 106 6.30 34.69 -1.82
N LEU A 107 6.52 33.45 -2.32
CA LEU A 107 5.65 32.86 -3.33
C LEU A 107 4.26 32.58 -2.72
N PRO A 108 3.16 33.04 -3.35
CA PRO A 108 1.80 32.85 -2.83
C PRO A 108 1.39 31.38 -2.83
N ALA A 109 0.47 31.02 -1.94
CA ALA A 109 -0.19 29.72 -2.03
C ALA A 109 -1.04 29.68 -3.32
N PRO A 110 -1.09 28.53 -4.03
CA PRO A 110 -2.01 28.39 -5.15
C PRO A 110 -3.45 28.51 -4.66
N GLU A 111 -4.23 29.38 -5.29
CA GLU A 111 -5.66 29.47 -5.02
C GLU A 111 -6.36 28.22 -5.51
N ILE A 112 -7.43 27.78 -4.83
CA ILE A 112 -8.19 26.59 -5.18
C ILE A 112 -8.73 26.71 -6.63
N ASP A 113 -9.08 27.90 -7.06
CA ASP A 113 -9.51 28.20 -8.45
C ASP A 113 -8.41 28.01 -9.49
N SER A 114 -7.15 28.09 -9.13
CA SER A 114 -6.03 27.81 -10.05
C SER A 114 -5.82 26.32 -10.33
N LEU A 115 -6.42 25.46 -9.54
CA LEU A 115 -6.49 24.01 -9.75
C LEU A 115 -7.66 23.59 -10.66
N ILE A 116 -8.65 24.45 -10.85
CA ILE A 116 -9.94 24.14 -11.53
C ILE A 116 -10.11 25.00 -12.78
N SER A 117 -9.15 25.02 -13.70
CA SER A 117 -9.29 25.80 -14.93
C SER A 117 -9.86 25.03 -16.13
N ARG A 118 -10.35 23.81 -15.95
CA ARG A 118 -11.24 23.17 -16.94
C ARG A 118 -12.66 23.65 -16.68
N GLY A 119 -13.33 24.20 -17.69
CA GLY A 119 -14.73 24.56 -17.55
C GLY A 119 -15.51 23.38 -16.98
N TYR A 120 -16.11 23.59 -15.80
CA TYR A 120 -16.90 22.53 -15.14
C TYR A 120 -17.97 22.00 -16.09
N GLU A 121 -17.90 20.71 -16.39
CA GLU A 121 -18.94 19.96 -17.06
C GLU A 121 -19.47 18.91 -16.09
N ALA A 122 -20.78 18.96 -15.83
CA ALA A 122 -21.40 18.06 -14.87
C ALA A 122 -21.26 16.59 -15.29
N PRO A 123 -21.14 15.66 -14.34
CA PRO A 123 -21.20 14.23 -14.61
C PRO A 123 -22.46 13.85 -15.39
N ILE A 124 -22.31 12.97 -16.37
CA ILE A 124 -23.41 12.50 -17.22
C ILE A 124 -23.79 11.07 -16.85
N GLY A 125 -25.09 10.86 -16.58
CA GLY A 125 -25.62 9.55 -16.24
C GLY A 125 -25.33 9.12 -14.80
N GLU A 126 -25.85 7.96 -14.43
CA GLU A 126 -25.81 7.46 -13.06
C GLU A 126 -24.39 7.07 -12.63
N THR A 127 -23.63 6.41 -13.51
CA THR A 127 -22.27 5.93 -13.21
C THR A 127 -21.29 7.06 -12.93
N GLU A 128 -21.24 8.10 -13.81
CA GLU A 128 -20.38 9.27 -13.56
C GLU A 128 -20.79 9.99 -12.27
N THR A 129 -22.09 10.13 -12.00
CA THR A 129 -22.61 10.79 -10.81
C THR A 129 -22.21 10.05 -9.52
N GLN A 130 -22.32 8.72 -9.52
CA GLN A 130 -21.93 7.90 -8.37
C GLN A 130 -20.42 7.97 -8.12
N ILE A 131 -19.60 7.87 -9.17
CA ILE A 131 -18.14 7.96 -9.04
C ILE A 131 -17.71 9.37 -8.60
N ALA A 132 -18.36 10.42 -9.12
CA ALA A 132 -18.11 11.80 -8.69
C ALA A 132 -18.36 12.01 -7.21
N ALA A 133 -19.47 11.45 -6.69
CA ALA A 133 -19.76 11.52 -5.25
C ALA A 133 -18.71 10.80 -4.39
N ILE A 134 -18.18 9.66 -4.86
CA ILE A 134 -17.06 8.97 -4.17
C ILE A 134 -15.80 9.86 -4.20
N TRP A 135 -15.47 10.49 -5.35
CA TRP A 135 -14.30 11.37 -5.46
C TRP A 135 -14.43 12.56 -4.51
N GLN A 136 -15.59 13.21 -4.47
CA GLN A 136 -15.86 14.33 -3.55
C GLN A 136 -15.57 13.94 -2.10
N GLY A 137 -16.07 12.78 -1.66
CA GLY A 137 -15.84 12.28 -0.31
C GLY A 137 -14.38 11.92 -0.02
N LEU A 138 -13.69 11.30 -0.98
CA LEU A 138 -12.29 10.86 -0.80
C LEU A 138 -11.29 12.01 -0.91
N LEU A 139 -11.55 12.98 -1.79
CA LEU A 139 -10.62 14.08 -2.09
C LEU A 139 -10.92 15.35 -1.30
N GLY A 140 -12.07 15.41 -0.62
CA GLY A 140 -12.51 16.58 0.15
C GLY A 140 -12.80 17.80 -0.73
N VAL A 141 -13.25 17.58 -1.99
CA VAL A 141 -13.59 18.65 -2.94
C VAL A 141 -15.09 18.83 -3.01
N GLU A 142 -15.56 20.08 -3.20
CA GLU A 142 -16.99 20.38 -3.26
C GLU A 142 -17.65 19.88 -4.55
N GLN A 143 -16.89 19.84 -5.64
CA GLN A 143 -17.43 19.53 -6.96
C GLN A 143 -16.41 18.77 -7.81
N VAL A 144 -16.87 17.79 -8.60
CA VAL A 144 -16.06 17.02 -9.54
C VAL A 144 -16.72 17.06 -10.90
N GLY A 145 -16.02 17.58 -11.92
CA GLY A 145 -16.43 17.59 -13.30
C GLY A 145 -16.06 16.29 -14.03
N ARG A 146 -16.75 15.98 -15.13
CA ARG A 146 -16.52 14.74 -15.87
C ARG A 146 -15.14 14.62 -16.52
N HIS A 147 -14.47 15.77 -16.76
CA HIS A 147 -13.13 15.83 -17.34
C HIS A 147 -12.04 16.05 -16.29
N ASP A 148 -12.43 16.13 -15.02
CA ASP A 148 -11.48 16.29 -13.94
C ASP A 148 -10.62 15.04 -13.79
N ASN A 149 -9.36 15.27 -13.46
CA ASN A 149 -8.37 14.23 -13.28
C ASN A 149 -8.21 13.92 -11.78
N PHE A 150 -8.37 12.66 -11.42
CA PHE A 150 -8.28 12.18 -10.03
C PHE A 150 -7.01 12.63 -9.31
N PHE A 151 -5.87 12.51 -9.99
CA PHE A 151 -4.57 12.85 -9.38
C PHE A 151 -4.35 14.35 -9.28
N GLU A 152 -4.96 15.14 -10.17
CA GLU A 152 -4.92 16.59 -10.15
C GLU A 152 -5.72 17.15 -8.98
N LEU A 153 -6.87 16.54 -8.69
CA LEU A 153 -7.69 16.90 -7.53
C LEU A 153 -7.12 16.45 -6.19
N GLY A 154 -5.88 15.92 -6.16
CA GLY A 154 -5.21 15.49 -4.93
C GLY A 154 -5.23 13.98 -4.69
N GLY A 155 -5.79 13.20 -5.61
CA GLY A 155 -5.76 11.74 -5.56
C GLY A 155 -4.33 11.19 -5.62
N HIS A 156 -4.10 10.08 -4.94
CA HIS A 156 -2.84 9.34 -4.95
C HIS A 156 -3.11 7.83 -4.93
N SER A 157 -2.07 7.02 -5.06
CA SER A 157 -2.21 5.56 -5.23
C SER A 157 -3.04 4.89 -4.13
N LEU A 158 -2.91 5.33 -2.88
CA LEU A 158 -3.69 4.77 -1.77
C LEU A 158 -5.18 5.15 -1.88
N LEU A 159 -5.48 6.42 -2.22
CA LEU A 159 -6.85 6.87 -2.48
C LEU A 159 -7.44 6.21 -3.72
N ALA A 160 -6.63 5.88 -4.73
CA ALA A 160 -7.07 5.11 -5.91
C ALA A 160 -7.57 3.70 -5.52
N VAL A 161 -6.87 3.03 -4.60
CA VAL A 161 -7.32 1.72 -4.06
C VAL A 161 -8.63 1.87 -3.29
N SER A 162 -8.73 2.90 -2.43
CA SER A 162 -9.96 3.21 -1.68
C SER A 162 -11.13 3.52 -2.62
N LEU A 163 -10.89 4.29 -3.68
CA LEU A 163 -11.88 4.59 -4.72
C LEU A 163 -12.44 3.30 -5.34
N ILE A 164 -11.56 2.41 -5.81
CA ILE A 164 -11.99 1.14 -6.40
C ILE A 164 -12.77 0.29 -5.38
N GLY A 165 -12.38 0.32 -4.11
CA GLY A 165 -13.12 -0.33 -3.02
C GLY A 165 -14.54 0.19 -2.87
N HIS A 166 -14.74 1.52 -2.81
CA HIS A 166 -16.06 2.14 -2.72
C HIS A 166 -16.90 1.90 -3.99
N MET A 167 -16.27 1.97 -5.17
CA MET A 167 -16.96 1.65 -6.43
C MET A 167 -17.53 0.21 -6.42
N ARG A 168 -16.75 -0.77 -5.95
CA ARG A 168 -17.18 -2.17 -5.83
C ARG A 168 -18.38 -2.33 -4.88
N GLN A 169 -18.41 -1.59 -3.76
CA GLN A 169 -19.54 -1.61 -2.83
C GLN A 169 -20.86 -1.15 -3.48
N LEU A 170 -20.75 -0.30 -4.51
CA LEU A 170 -21.90 0.15 -5.32
C LEU A 170 -22.14 -0.73 -6.56
N GLY A 171 -21.45 -1.87 -6.69
CA GLY A 171 -21.54 -2.74 -7.86
C GLY A 171 -20.83 -2.21 -9.12
N LEU A 172 -20.04 -1.13 -8.99
CA LEU A 172 -19.26 -0.55 -10.07
C LEU A 172 -17.87 -1.21 -10.11
N SER A 173 -17.62 -2.04 -11.11
CA SER A 173 -16.32 -2.71 -11.27
C SER A 173 -15.50 -2.02 -12.35
N ALA A 174 -14.30 -1.56 -12.00
CA ALA A 174 -13.29 -1.06 -12.94
C ALA A 174 -11.89 -1.53 -12.50
N ASP A 175 -10.98 -1.67 -13.48
CA ASP A 175 -9.57 -1.96 -13.20
C ASP A 175 -8.88 -0.68 -12.73
N VAL A 176 -8.14 -0.75 -11.63
CA VAL A 176 -7.36 0.38 -11.12
C VAL A 176 -6.36 0.92 -12.15
N ARG A 177 -5.88 0.07 -13.07
CA ARG A 177 -4.98 0.48 -14.17
C ARG A 177 -5.62 1.51 -15.10
N VAL A 178 -6.93 1.48 -15.27
CA VAL A 178 -7.66 2.47 -16.08
C VAL A 178 -7.49 3.87 -15.48
N LEU A 179 -7.58 3.98 -14.16
CA LEU A 179 -7.39 5.26 -13.47
C LEU A 179 -5.97 5.82 -13.64
N PHE A 180 -4.95 4.95 -13.73
CA PHE A 180 -3.57 5.40 -13.99
C PHE A 180 -3.32 5.75 -15.46
N GLY A 181 -3.97 5.06 -16.38
CA GLY A 181 -3.84 5.31 -17.82
C GLY A 181 -4.71 6.47 -18.34
N GLN A 182 -5.92 6.59 -17.80
CA GLN A 182 -6.93 7.60 -18.17
C GLN A 182 -7.62 8.14 -16.91
N PRO A 183 -6.99 9.06 -16.19
CA PRO A 183 -7.39 9.44 -14.84
C PRO A 183 -8.58 10.41 -14.77
N THR A 184 -9.41 10.50 -15.81
CA THR A 184 -10.60 11.35 -15.78
C THR A 184 -11.85 10.61 -15.33
N LEU A 185 -12.79 11.35 -14.72
CA LEU A 185 -14.06 10.78 -14.26
C LEU A 185 -14.81 10.06 -15.39
N ALA A 186 -14.94 10.71 -16.54
CA ALA A 186 -15.64 10.14 -17.70
C ALA A 186 -14.97 8.87 -18.23
N ALA A 187 -13.63 8.83 -18.30
CA ALA A 187 -12.90 7.65 -18.74
C ALA A 187 -13.03 6.49 -17.76
N LEU A 188 -12.95 6.76 -16.45
CA LEU A 188 -13.17 5.74 -15.44
C LEU A 188 -14.59 5.19 -15.49
N ALA A 189 -15.60 6.06 -15.63
CA ALA A 189 -16.99 5.65 -15.75
C ALA A 189 -17.26 4.82 -17.03
N ALA A 190 -16.63 5.18 -18.15
CA ALA A 190 -16.74 4.42 -19.39
C ALA A 190 -16.12 3.01 -19.30
N ALA A 191 -15.14 2.83 -18.41
CA ALA A 191 -14.51 1.53 -18.15
C ALA A 191 -15.28 0.67 -17.13
N VAL A 192 -16.30 1.22 -16.47
CA VAL A 192 -17.16 0.45 -15.57
C VAL A 192 -17.93 -0.60 -16.37
N GLY A 193 -17.85 -1.85 -15.94
CA GLY A 193 -18.48 -2.99 -16.62
C GLY A 193 -17.67 -3.57 -17.78
N GLY A 194 -16.52 -2.97 -18.17
CA GLY A 194 -15.62 -3.50 -19.20
C GLY A 194 -14.65 -4.58 -18.69
N GLY A 195 -14.63 -4.84 -17.39
CA GLY A 195 -13.82 -5.91 -16.80
C GLY A 195 -14.48 -7.26 -17.10
N THR A 196 -13.75 -8.19 -17.69
CA THR A 196 -14.14 -9.61 -17.73
C THR A 196 -14.35 -10.05 -16.29
N GLU A 197 -15.59 -10.41 -15.94
CA GLU A 197 -15.89 -11.00 -14.65
C GLU A 197 -15.12 -12.31 -14.55
N VAL A 198 -14.06 -12.28 -13.74
CA VAL A 198 -13.24 -13.46 -13.51
C VAL A 198 -14.01 -14.36 -12.57
N VAL A 199 -14.62 -15.41 -13.13
CA VAL A 199 -15.27 -16.45 -12.33
C VAL A 199 -14.17 -17.22 -11.59
N VAL A 200 -14.05 -16.97 -10.29
CA VAL A 200 -13.14 -17.74 -9.43
C VAL A 200 -13.80 -19.06 -9.10
N PRO A 201 -13.17 -20.21 -9.44
CA PRO A 201 -13.71 -21.51 -9.06
C PRO A 201 -13.94 -21.60 -7.55
N ALA A 202 -15.03 -22.21 -7.12
CA ALA A 202 -15.32 -22.40 -5.71
C ALA A 202 -14.24 -23.25 -5.03
N ASN A 203 -14.03 -23.04 -3.73
CA ASN A 203 -13.24 -23.96 -2.93
C ASN A 203 -14.05 -25.25 -2.72
N LEU A 204 -13.49 -26.40 -3.10
CA LEU A 204 -14.14 -27.72 -3.01
C LEU A 204 -13.66 -28.53 -1.79
N VAL A 205 -12.67 -28.02 -1.03
CA VAL A 205 -12.15 -28.68 0.17
C VAL A 205 -13.05 -28.36 1.36
N THR A 206 -14.01 -29.22 1.65
CA THR A 206 -14.96 -29.07 2.78
C THR A 206 -14.32 -29.46 4.13
N GLU A 207 -14.97 -29.11 5.24
CA GLU A 207 -14.45 -29.43 6.59
C GLU A 207 -14.48 -30.94 6.91
N ASP A 208 -15.40 -31.67 6.32
CA ASP A 208 -15.57 -33.12 6.49
C ASP A 208 -14.73 -33.93 5.50
N CYS A 209 -13.94 -33.29 4.65
CA CYS A 209 -13.06 -33.90 3.68
C CYS A 209 -12.08 -34.87 4.39
N LYS A 210 -12.09 -36.16 3.96
CA LYS A 210 -11.19 -37.18 4.51
C LYS A 210 -9.91 -37.36 3.71
N ARG A 211 -9.92 -36.96 2.46
CA ARG A 211 -8.78 -37.01 1.55
C ARG A 211 -8.91 -35.93 0.49
N ILE A 212 -7.88 -35.14 0.31
CA ILE A 212 -7.82 -34.16 -0.76
C ILE A 212 -7.34 -34.87 -2.02
N THR A 213 -8.07 -34.70 -3.11
CA THR A 213 -7.74 -35.26 -4.43
C THR A 213 -7.54 -34.14 -5.45
N PRO A 214 -6.90 -34.41 -6.61
CA PRO A 214 -6.68 -33.40 -7.63
C PRO A 214 -7.95 -32.66 -8.08
N GLU A 215 -9.10 -33.37 -8.11
CA GLU A 215 -10.38 -32.79 -8.54
C GLU A 215 -10.92 -31.72 -7.56
N LEU A 216 -10.47 -31.75 -6.30
CA LEU A 216 -10.83 -30.76 -5.29
C LEU A 216 -9.99 -29.47 -5.37
N LEU A 217 -8.98 -29.45 -6.22
CA LEU A 217 -8.00 -28.37 -6.34
C LEU A 217 -8.04 -27.69 -7.73
N PRO A 218 -9.12 -26.97 -8.08
CA PRO A 218 -9.33 -26.47 -9.45
C PRO A 218 -8.33 -25.38 -9.87
N LEU A 219 -7.53 -24.84 -8.96
CA LEU A 219 -6.57 -23.77 -9.24
C LEU A 219 -5.14 -24.25 -9.47
N ILE A 220 -4.85 -25.53 -9.18
CA ILE A 220 -3.52 -26.13 -9.34
C ILE A 220 -3.62 -27.53 -9.90
N SER A 221 -2.56 -27.97 -10.57
CA SER A 221 -2.43 -29.34 -11.06
C SER A 221 -1.37 -30.08 -10.26
N LEU A 222 -1.78 -30.99 -9.41
CA LEU A 222 -0.89 -31.82 -8.58
C LEU A 222 -1.26 -33.31 -8.73
N THR A 223 -0.26 -34.17 -8.66
CA THR A 223 -0.48 -35.58 -8.49
C THR A 223 -0.92 -35.90 -7.07
N GLN A 224 -1.62 -37.04 -6.87
CA GLN A 224 -2.03 -37.44 -5.52
C GLN A 224 -0.84 -37.58 -4.56
N VAL A 225 0.31 -38.04 -5.05
CA VAL A 225 1.52 -38.18 -4.23
C VAL A 225 2.00 -36.81 -3.73
N GLN A 226 1.98 -35.80 -4.59
CA GLN A 226 2.35 -34.43 -4.21
C GLN A 226 1.35 -33.84 -3.20
N ILE A 227 0.06 -34.06 -3.41
CA ILE A 227 -0.97 -33.63 -2.45
C ILE A 227 -0.76 -34.29 -1.08
N ASP A 228 -0.55 -35.61 -1.05
CA ASP A 228 -0.32 -36.33 0.20
C ASP A 228 0.96 -35.86 0.91
N GLN A 229 2.03 -35.49 0.15
CA GLN A 229 3.24 -34.88 0.69
C GLN A 229 2.99 -33.49 1.27
N VAL A 230 2.27 -32.62 0.57
CA VAL A 230 1.92 -31.28 1.04
C VAL A 230 1.06 -31.37 2.30
N VAL A 231 0.03 -32.21 2.30
CA VAL A 231 -0.84 -32.44 3.47
C VAL A 231 -0.06 -32.90 4.69
N ALA A 232 0.98 -33.73 4.49
CA ALA A 232 1.84 -34.22 5.58
C ALA A 232 2.64 -33.12 6.28
N THR A 233 2.85 -31.97 5.62
CA THR A 233 3.53 -30.80 6.24
C THR A 233 2.61 -29.99 7.15
N VAL A 234 1.29 -30.16 7.04
CA VAL A 234 0.29 -29.39 7.78
C VAL A 234 -0.03 -30.09 9.11
N PRO A 235 0.15 -29.43 10.27
CA PRO A 235 -0.27 -29.97 11.55
C PRO A 235 -1.77 -30.32 11.55
N GLY A 236 -2.11 -31.58 11.89
CA GLY A 236 -3.49 -32.08 11.81
C GLY A 236 -3.89 -32.66 10.45
N GLY A 237 -2.99 -32.59 9.44
CA GLY A 237 -3.18 -33.20 8.12
C GLY A 237 -4.40 -32.65 7.39
N VAL A 238 -5.12 -33.51 6.67
CA VAL A 238 -6.30 -33.18 5.84
C VAL A 238 -7.31 -32.32 6.61
N ALA A 239 -7.58 -32.64 7.87
CA ALA A 239 -8.59 -31.95 8.67
C ALA A 239 -8.24 -30.45 8.89
N ASN A 240 -6.96 -30.09 8.83
CA ASN A 240 -6.51 -28.71 9.01
C ASN A 240 -6.24 -27.97 7.67
N VAL A 241 -6.33 -28.61 6.53
CA VAL A 241 -6.21 -27.95 5.24
C VAL A 241 -7.57 -27.36 4.85
N GLN A 242 -7.59 -26.05 4.58
CA GLN A 242 -8.77 -25.34 4.07
C GLN A 242 -8.74 -25.22 2.55
N ASP A 243 -7.57 -24.89 1.96
CA ASP A 243 -7.43 -24.67 0.53
C ASP A 243 -5.95 -24.81 0.11
N MET A 244 -5.73 -25.02 -1.20
CA MET A 244 -4.42 -25.02 -1.84
C MET A 244 -4.52 -24.32 -3.19
N TYR A 245 -3.65 -23.33 -3.46
CA TYR A 245 -3.62 -22.60 -4.72
C TYR A 245 -2.25 -21.98 -4.99
N PRO A 246 -1.95 -21.52 -6.24
CA PRO A 246 -0.64 -20.96 -6.55
C PRO A 246 -0.36 -19.68 -5.80
N LEU A 247 0.91 -19.25 -5.79
CA LEU A 247 1.28 -17.91 -5.32
C LEU A 247 0.78 -16.84 -6.31
N ALA A 248 0.52 -15.62 -5.80
CA ALA A 248 0.40 -14.44 -6.65
C ALA A 248 1.78 -14.08 -7.25
N PRO A 249 1.84 -13.42 -8.42
CA PRO A 249 3.12 -13.09 -9.07
C PRO A 249 4.12 -12.36 -8.18
N LEU A 250 3.66 -11.42 -7.36
CA LEU A 250 4.51 -10.72 -6.41
C LEU A 250 5.05 -11.65 -5.32
N GLN A 251 4.23 -12.59 -4.84
CA GLN A 251 4.66 -13.58 -3.85
C GLN A 251 5.72 -14.54 -4.40
N GLU A 252 5.67 -14.89 -5.69
CA GLU A 252 6.72 -15.68 -6.35
C GLU A 252 8.05 -14.93 -6.33
N GLY A 253 8.05 -13.62 -6.61
CA GLY A 253 9.24 -12.78 -6.50
C GLY A 253 9.80 -12.69 -5.09
N ILE A 254 8.95 -12.54 -4.07
CA ILE A 254 9.35 -12.54 -2.66
C ILE A 254 9.96 -13.90 -2.28
N LEU A 255 9.33 -15.00 -2.68
CA LEU A 255 9.84 -16.35 -2.41
C LEU A 255 11.21 -16.56 -3.08
N TYR A 256 11.38 -16.10 -4.32
CA TYR A 256 12.68 -16.19 -5.00
C TYR A 256 13.78 -15.50 -4.18
N HIS A 257 13.56 -14.30 -3.69
CA HIS A 257 14.54 -13.59 -2.87
C HIS A 257 14.77 -14.28 -1.51
N HIS A 258 13.70 -14.79 -0.89
CA HIS A 258 13.83 -15.57 0.34
C HIS A 258 14.73 -16.80 0.12
N LEU A 259 14.55 -17.53 -0.98
CA LEU A 259 15.35 -18.73 -1.27
C LEU A 259 16.79 -18.39 -1.70
N ALA A 260 17.00 -17.27 -2.37
CA ALA A 260 18.32 -16.83 -2.82
C ALA A 260 19.19 -16.28 -1.67
N ALA A 261 18.58 -15.81 -0.57
CA ALA A 261 19.29 -15.30 0.58
C ALA A 261 19.83 -16.45 1.44
N GLU A 262 21.14 -16.48 1.69
CA GLU A 262 21.78 -17.46 2.61
C GLU A 262 21.57 -17.08 4.08
N ILE A 263 21.58 -15.79 4.38
CA ILE A 263 21.47 -15.23 5.73
C ILE A 263 20.43 -14.11 5.72
N GLY A 264 19.58 -14.12 6.75
CA GLY A 264 18.55 -13.09 6.91
C GLY A 264 17.44 -13.16 5.87
N ASP A 265 16.49 -12.24 5.98
CA ASP A 265 15.36 -12.12 5.07
C ASP A 265 14.83 -10.68 5.06
N PRO A 266 15.01 -9.92 3.96
CA PRO A 266 14.58 -8.53 3.88
C PRO A 266 13.05 -8.35 3.91
N TYR A 267 12.30 -9.43 3.78
CA TYR A 267 10.83 -9.43 3.84
C TYR A 267 10.26 -9.80 5.21
N VAL A 268 11.12 -10.06 6.21
CA VAL A 268 10.71 -10.12 7.61
C VAL A 268 10.61 -8.70 8.15
N LEU A 269 9.46 -8.36 8.69
CA LEU A 269 9.16 -7.07 9.28
C LEU A 269 9.02 -7.22 10.80
N GLN A 270 9.39 -6.16 11.52
CA GLN A 270 9.38 -6.12 12.99
C GLN A 270 8.51 -4.96 13.46
N THR A 271 7.68 -5.20 14.46
CA THR A 271 6.98 -4.14 15.19
C THR A 271 7.12 -4.37 16.68
N GLN A 272 7.65 -3.39 17.38
CA GLN A 272 7.83 -3.45 18.84
C GLN A 272 6.62 -2.86 19.56
N PHE A 273 6.18 -3.55 20.59
CA PHE A 273 5.14 -3.12 21.53
C PHE A 273 5.67 -3.11 22.95
N VAL A 274 5.08 -2.26 23.77
CA VAL A 274 5.37 -2.19 25.20
C VAL A 274 4.05 -2.28 25.95
N PHE A 275 3.98 -3.15 26.95
CA PHE A 275 2.81 -3.38 27.78
C PHE A 275 3.13 -3.12 29.23
N ASP A 276 2.24 -2.45 29.96
CA ASP A 276 2.38 -2.17 31.38
C ASP A 276 2.35 -3.45 32.24
N ASN A 277 1.68 -4.51 31.75
CA ASN A 277 1.53 -5.76 32.46
C ASN A 277 1.22 -6.93 31.52
N ARG A 278 1.26 -8.13 32.07
CA ARG A 278 1.02 -9.39 31.37
C ARG A 278 -0.41 -9.49 30.83
N GLU A 279 -1.38 -9.05 31.56
CA GLU A 279 -2.80 -9.12 31.17
C GLU A 279 -3.09 -8.34 29.89
N ARG A 280 -2.51 -7.14 29.75
CA ARG A 280 -2.63 -6.34 28.50
C ARG A 280 -1.95 -7.00 27.31
N MET A 281 -0.79 -7.60 27.53
CA MET A 281 -0.10 -8.35 26.47
C MET A 281 -0.92 -9.56 26.04
N ASP A 282 -1.45 -10.35 26.99
CA ASP A 282 -2.26 -11.53 26.71
C ASP A 282 -3.56 -11.14 25.95
N ALA A 283 -4.19 -10.03 26.33
CA ALA A 283 -5.36 -9.48 25.61
C ALA A 283 -5.01 -9.11 24.15
N PHE A 284 -3.86 -8.47 23.92
CA PHE A 284 -3.36 -8.16 22.58
C PHE A 284 -3.10 -9.43 21.76
N VAL A 285 -2.44 -10.42 22.35
CA VAL A 285 -2.14 -11.72 21.68
C VAL A 285 -3.44 -12.44 21.31
N GLN A 286 -4.44 -12.42 22.17
CA GLN A 286 -5.75 -13.01 21.90
C GLN A 286 -6.50 -12.26 20.80
N ALA A 287 -6.47 -10.93 20.80
CA ALA A 287 -7.07 -10.13 19.74
C ALA A 287 -6.38 -10.40 18.39
N LEU A 288 -5.05 -10.47 18.36
CA LEU A 288 -4.30 -10.82 17.15
C LEU A 288 -4.63 -12.25 16.68
N GLN A 289 -4.77 -13.23 17.58
CA GLN A 289 -5.19 -14.58 17.20
C GLN A 289 -6.59 -14.57 16.57
N THR A 290 -7.52 -13.77 17.09
CA THR A 290 -8.86 -13.64 16.49
C THR A 290 -8.79 -13.08 15.05
N VAL A 291 -7.91 -12.13 14.79
CA VAL A 291 -7.68 -11.60 13.43
C VAL A 291 -7.04 -12.65 12.52
N ILE A 292 -6.08 -13.44 13.02
CA ILE A 292 -5.50 -14.57 12.29
C ILE A 292 -6.56 -15.60 11.91
N ASP A 293 -7.43 -15.95 12.84
CA ASP A 293 -8.51 -16.93 12.61
C ASP A 293 -9.52 -16.45 11.57
N ARG A 294 -9.70 -15.14 11.48
CA ARG A 294 -10.64 -14.50 10.55
C ARG A 294 -10.13 -14.46 9.11
N HIS A 295 -8.85 -14.15 8.89
CA HIS A 295 -8.27 -13.93 7.56
C HIS A 295 -7.48 -15.15 7.08
N ASP A 296 -7.87 -15.73 5.96
CA ASP A 296 -7.24 -16.93 5.40
C ASP A 296 -5.77 -16.73 5.02
N ILE A 297 -5.41 -15.56 4.48
CA ILE A 297 -4.01 -15.24 4.15
C ILE A 297 -3.09 -15.25 5.38
N LEU A 298 -3.60 -14.90 6.56
CA LEU A 298 -2.82 -14.93 7.80
C LEU A 298 -2.61 -16.37 8.33
N ARG A 299 -3.39 -17.33 7.84
CA ARG A 299 -3.27 -18.76 8.17
C ARG A 299 -2.65 -19.57 7.04
N THR A 300 -1.85 -18.92 6.20
CA THR A 300 -1.29 -19.51 4.99
C THR A 300 0.18 -19.81 5.16
N SER A 301 0.61 -21.00 4.77
CA SER A 301 2.01 -21.41 4.60
C SER A 301 2.34 -21.55 3.11
N VAL A 302 3.65 -21.62 2.78
CA VAL A 302 4.15 -21.78 1.41
C VAL A 302 4.90 -23.10 1.30
N VAL A 303 4.60 -23.87 0.27
CA VAL A 303 5.28 -25.14 -0.04
C VAL A 303 5.87 -25.07 -1.44
N TRP A 304 7.14 -25.40 -1.58
CA TRP A 304 7.86 -25.36 -2.86
C TRP A 304 8.72 -26.61 -3.11
N GLN A 305 9.10 -27.33 -2.05
CA GLN A 305 9.99 -28.49 -2.17
C GLN A 305 9.25 -29.68 -2.82
N GLY A 306 9.86 -30.27 -3.83
CA GLY A 306 9.31 -31.41 -4.55
C GLY A 306 8.15 -31.08 -5.50
N LEU A 307 7.91 -29.80 -5.77
CA LEU A 307 6.87 -29.32 -6.66
C LEU A 307 7.49 -28.58 -7.87
N GLU A 308 6.81 -28.61 -9.01
CA GLU A 308 7.21 -27.85 -10.20
C GLU A 308 7.02 -26.33 -10.00
N SER A 309 5.97 -25.97 -9.26
CA SER A 309 5.66 -24.59 -8.92
C SER A 309 5.29 -24.49 -7.44
N PRO A 310 5.71 -23.41 -6.76
CA PRO A 310 5.35 -23.19 -5.37
C PRO A 310 3.86 -22.93 -5.22
N LEU A 311 3.32 -23.31 -4.08
CA LEU A 311 1.90 -23.11 -3.75
C LEU A 311 1.69 -22.60 -2.33
N GLN A 312 0.53 -22.05 -2.10
CA GLN A 312 0.01 -21.66 -0.80
C GLN A 312 -0.89 -22.74 -0.25
N VAL A 313 -0.76 -23.02 1.05
CA VAL A 313 -1.63 -23.92 1.81
C VAL A 313 -2.30 -23.13 2.90
N VAL A 314 -3.60 -22.98 2.80
CA VAL A 314 -4.41 -22.33 3.83
C VAL A 314 -4.77 -23.33 4.90
N TRP A 315 -4.42 -23.04 6.15
CA TRP A 315 -4.78 -23.87 7.30
C TRP A 315 -6.12 -23.40 7.88
N ARG A 316 -6.93 -24.33 8.39
CA ARG A 316 -8.17 -23.96 9.12
C ARG A 316 -7.85 -23.32 10.45
N LYS A 317 -6.78 -23.81 11.12
CA LYS A 317 -6.28 -23.27 12.39
C LYS A 317 -4.78 -23.11 12.33
N ALA A 318 -4.31 -21.91 12.64
CA ALA A 318 -2.91 -21.57 12.75
C ALA A 318 -2.69 -20.80 14.05
N LEU A 319 -2.05 -21.42 15.02
CA LEU A 319 -1.81 -20.80 16.33
C LEU A 319 -0.60 -19.87 16.26
N LEU A 320 -0.79 -18.65 16.74
CA LEU A 320 0.29 -17.68 16.89
C LEU A 320 1.34 -18.20 17.87
N HIS A 321 2.58 -18.29 17.41
CA HIS A 321 3.68 -18.69 18.26
C HIS A 321 4.09 -17.54 19.18
N LEU A 322 4.02 -17.79 20.50
CA LEU A 322 4.42 -16.86 21.55
C LEU A 322 5.67 -17.39 22.25
N GLU A 323 6.78 -16.66 22.20
CA GLU A 323 8.07 -17.03 22.79
C GLU A 323 8.45 -16.08 23.90
N ALA A 324 8.62 -16.62 25.11
CA ALA A 324 9.19 -15.88 26.23
C ALA A 324 10.72 -15.95 26.17
N LEU A 325 11.37 -14.82 26.31
CA LEU A 325 12.83 -14.71 26.31
C LEU A 325 13.31 -14.18 27.66
N GLU A 326 14.38 -14.78 28.19
CA GLU A 326 15.11 -14.27 29.32
C GLU A 326 16.22 -13.34 28.81
N LEU A 327 16.05 -12.03 29.01
CA LEU A 327 17.02 -11.01 28.65
C LEU A 327 17.49 -10.26 29.90
N ASP A 328 18.78 -9.96 29.96
CA ASP A 328 19.37 -9.30 31.12
C ASP A 328 19.47 -7.79 30.87
N PRO A 329 18.84 -6.94 31.70
CA PRO A 329 18.94 -5.48 31.62
C PRO A 329 20.39 -4.94 31.76
N VAL A 330 21.30 -5.71 32.34
CA VAL A 330 22.72 -5.34 32.40
C VAL A 330 23.35 -5.23 30.99
N ASN A 331 22.83 -5.97 30.04
CA ASN A 331 23.30 -5.95 28.65
C ASN A 331 22.66 -4.83 27.80
N GLY A 332 21.91 -3.91 28.41
CA GLY A 332 21.26 -2.78 27.76
C GLY A 332 19.73 -2.84 27.77
N ASP A 333 19.08 -1.91 27.06
CA ASP A 333 17.63 -1.85 26.97
C ASP A 333 17.02 -3.14 26.41
N ILE A 334 16.01 -3.67 27.07
CA ILE A 334 15.37 -4.94 26.71
C ILE A 334 14.75 -4.89 25.30
N GLY A 335 14.13 -3.76 24.94
CA GLY A 335 13.57 -3.57 23.60
C GLY A 335 14.65 -3.58 22.51
N ALA A 336 15.80 -2.97 22.78
CA ALA A 336 16.94 -2.98 21.86
C ALA A 336 17.54 -4.39 21.70
N GLN A 337 17.63 -5.16 22.79
CA GLN A 337 18.09 -6.56 22.75
C GLN A 337 17.13 -7.43 21.91
N LEU A 338 15.79 -7.28 22.08
CA LEU A 338 14.78 -7.94 21.25
C LEU A 338 14.95 -7.57 19.78
N HIS A 339 15.07 -6.27 19.47
CA HIS A 339 15.26 -5.78 18.12
C HIS A 339 16.50 -6.38 17.46
N GLY A 340 17.63 -6.38 18.16
CA GLY A 340 18.87 -6.97 17.66
C GLY A 340 18.81 -8.48 17.45
N ARG A 341 18.11 -9.22 18.33
CA ARG A 341 17.97 -10.67 18.23
C ARG A 341 17.21 -11.11 16.99
N PHE A 342 16.19 -10.34 16.59
CA PHE A 342 15.33 -10.64 15.47
C PHE A 342 15.60 -9.75 14.24
N ASP A 343 16.77 -9.13 14.15
CA ASP A 343 17.16 -8.30 13.03
C ASP A 343 17.01 -9.07 11.69
N PRO A 344 16.21 -8.58 10.73
CA PRO A 344 15.98 -9.24 9.45
C PRO A 344 17.26 -9.53 8.65
N ARG A 345 18.36 -8.84 8.94
CA ARG A 345 19.67 -9.12 8.34
C ARG A 345 20.23 -10.50 8.73
N HIS A 346 19.76 -11.08 9.82
CA HIS A 346 20.24 -12.37 10.37
C HIS A 346 19.11 -13.33 10.70
N TYR A 347 17.87 -12.84 10.75
CA TYR A 347 16.70 -13.61 11.15
C TYR A 347 15.83 -13.97 9.95
N ARG A 348 15.25 -15.17 9.99
CA ARG A 348 14.32 -15.66 8.97
C ARG A 348 13.09 -16.29 9.62
N LEU A 349 11.95 -16.15 8.99
CA LEU A 349 10.76 -16.93 9.31
C LEU A 349 10.70 -18.17 8.43
N ASP A 350 10.22 -19.27 9.00
CA ASP A 350 9.93 -20.49 8.23
C ASP A 350 8.62 -20.31 7.47
N LEU A 351 8.70 -20.16 6.14
CA LEU A 351 7.53 -19.98 5.28
C LEU A 351 6.68 -21.24 5.15
N GLY A 352 7.20 -22.42 5.53
CA GLY A 352 6.47 -23.68 5.58
C GLY A 352 5.51 -23.79 6.76
N GLN A 353 5.53 -22.83 7.69
CA GLN A 353 4.67 -22.81 8.88
C GLN A 353 3.66 -21.65 8.79
N ALA A 354 2.43 -21.89 9.31
CA ALA A 354 1.44 -20.83 9.47
C ALA A 354 1.11 -20.61 10.96
N PRO A 355 0.88 -19.36 11.37
CA PRO A 355 0.89 -18.12 10.61
C PRO A 355 2.31 -17.68 10.25
N LEU A 356 2.47 -16.92 9.16
CA LEU A 356 3.77 -16.32 8.78
C LEU A 356 4.10 -15.13 9.70
N MET A 357 3.89 -15.32 10.99
CA MET A 357 4.17 -14.36 12.05
C MET A 357 4.41 -15.06 13.39
N ARG A 358 5.08 -14.34 14.29
CA ARG A 358 5.30 -14.79 15.69
C ARG A 358 5.44 -13.60 16.61
N VAL A 359 5.22 -13.80 17.90
CA VAL A 359 5.47 -12.82 18.95
C VAL A 359 6.56 -13.36 19.87
N ALA A 360 7.60 -12.58 20.09
CA ALA A 360 8.59 -12.81 21.14
C ALA A 360 8.47 -11.70 22.19
N TYR A 361 8.62 -12.03 23.47
CA TYR A 361 8.55 -11.02 24.52
C TYR A 361 9.56 -11.28 25.63
N ALA A 362 9.91 -10.22 26.36
CA ALA A 362 10.74 -10.28 27.55
C ALA A 362 10.23 -9.28 28.60
N GLU A 363 10.41 -9.62 29.87
CA GLU A 363 10.14 -8.71 30.97
C GLU A 363 11.27 -7.68 31.08
N ASP A 364 10.91 -6.43 31.33
CA ASP A 364 11.82 -5.32 31.65
C ASP A 364 11.56 -4.89 33.10
N PRO A 365 12.19 -5.56 34.07
CA PRO A 365 11.92 -5.34 35.48
C PRO A 365 12.37 -3.96 35.97
N LEU A 366 13.36 -3.34 35.31
CA LEU A 366 13.84 -2.00 35.65
C LEU A 366 12.79 -0.94 35.37
N ASN A 367 12.02 -1.12 34.29
CA ASN A 367 11.00 -0.19 33.87
C ASN A 367 9.56 -0.70 34.14
N GLN A 368 9.41 -1.82 34.85
CA GLN A 368 8.13 -2.44 35.22
C GLN A 368 7.19 -2.60 34.01
N ARG A 369 7.70 -3.12 32.90
CA ARG A 369 6.99 -3.28 31.64
C ARG A 369 7.35 -4.61 30.98
N ILE A 370 6.59 -4.99 29.96
CA ILE A 370 6.90 -6.12 29.07
C ILE A 370 7.16 -5.54 27.68
N CYS A 371 8.31 -5.87 27.13
CA CYS A 371 8.65 -5.56 25.74
C CYS A 371 8.29 -6.76 24.87
N ALA A 372 7.53 -6.56 23.80
CA ALA A 372 7.16 -7.59 22.86
C ALA A 372 7.53 -7.17 21.43
N MET A 373 7.93 -8.14 20.62
CA MET A 373 8.27 -7.99 19.23
C MET A 373 7.34 -8.86 18.39
N LEU A 374 6.51 -8.24 17.56
CA LEU A 374 5.76 -8.92 16.52
C LEU A 374 6.64 -9.00 15.27
N LEU A 375 6.89 -10.21 14.83
CA LEU A 375 7.58 -10.52 13.58
C LEU A 375 6.55 -11.03 12.59
N PHE A 376 6.58 -10.56 11.36
CA PHE A 376 5.70 -11.04 10.30
C PHE A 376 6.39 -10.96 8.94
N HIS A 377 5.94 -11.80 8.02
CA HIS A 377 6.52 -11.86 6.69
C HIS A 377 5.67 -11.10 5.67
N HIS A 378 6.32 -10.33 4.82
CA HIS A 378 5.67 -9.54 3.78
C HIS A 378 4.88 -10.37 2.74
N MET A 379 5.10 -11.69 2.73
CA MET A 379 4.33 -12.66 1.95
C MET A 379 2.83 -12.65 2.31
N ALA A 380 2.52 -12.46 3.60
CA ALA A 380 1.15 -12.50 4.12
C ALA A 380 0.56 -11.10 4.40
N LEU A 381 1.41 -10.10 4.64
CA LEU A 381 1.01 -8.75 5.05
C LEU A 381 1.83 -7.70 4.33
N ASP A 382 1.18 -6.81 3.61
CA ASP A 382 1.74 -5.53 3.16
C ASP A 382 1.40 -4.41 4.15
N HIS A 383 1.82 -3.18 3.84
CA HIS A 383 1.57 -2.03 4.70
C HIS A 383 0.07 -1.76 4.89
N THR A 384 -0.71 -1.88 3.84
CA THR A 384 -2.17 -1.64 3.88
C THR A 384 -2.88 -2.72 4.70
N ALA A 385 -2.53 -3.99 4.48
CA ALA A 385 -3.07 -5.10 5.25
C ALA A 385 -2.70 -5.00 6.74
N LEU A 386 -1.49 -4.51 7.06
CA LEU A 386 -1.08 -4.27 8.45
C LEU A 386 -1.96 -3.22 9.14
N GLU A 387 -2.35 -2.14 8.45
CA GLU A 387 -3.25 -1.13 9.02
C GLU A 387 -4.65 -1.73 9.29
N VAL A 388 -5.15 -2.58 8.40
CA VAL A 388 -6.42 -3.31 8.64
C VAL A 388 -6.30 -4.22 9.88
N VAL A 389 -5.22 -5.00 9.98
CA VAL A 389 -4.95 -5.88 11.14
C VAL A 389 -4.89 -5.06 12.44
N LYS A 390 -4.19 -3.93 12.45
CA LYS A 390 -4.13 -3.04 13.63
C LYS A 390 -5.51 -2.53 14.03
N HIS A 391 -6.31 -2.09 13.05
CA HIS A 391 -7.66 -1.61 13.29
C HIS A 391 -8.55 -2.70 13.88
N GLU A 392 -8.52 -3.91 13.32
CA GLU A 392 -9.30 -5.04 13.84
C GLU A 392 -8.85 -5.47 15.24
N ILE A 393 -7.54 -5.47 15.55
CA ILE A 393 -7.04 -5.71 16.90
C ILE A 393 -7.58 -4.65 17.86
N GLN A 394 -7.51 -3.37 17.48
CA GLN A 394 -8.00 -2.26 18.30
C GLN A 394 -9.49 -2.38 18.59
N SER A 395 -10.30 -2.63 17.57
CA SER A 395 -11.75 -2.85 17.73
C SER A 395 -12.05 -4.05 18.63
N GLY A 396 -11.28 -5.14 18.51
CA GLY A 396 -11.38 -6.29 19.39
C GLY A 396 -11.10 -5.96 20.86
N LEU A 397 -10.05 -5.16 21.12
CA LEU A 397 -9.70 -4.69 22.46
C LEU A 397 -10.71 -3.71 23.07
N LEU A 398 -11.43 -2.95 22.22
CA LEU A 398 -12.48 -2.03 22.63
C LEU A 398 -13.86 -2.71 22.80
N GLY A 399 -13.98 -4.00 22.50
CA GLY A 399 -15.23 -4.76 22.61
C GLY A 399 -16.18 -4.56 21.42
N GLU A 400 -15.71 -4.04 20.29
CA GLU A 400 -16.49 -3.80 19.07
C GLU A 400 -16.50 -5.03 18.13
N ALA A 401 -16.20 -6.21 18.63
CA ALA A 401 -16.03 -7.44 17.86
C ALA A 401 -17.29 -7.84 17.05
N GLU A 402 -18.50 -7.48 17.50
CA GLU A 402 -19.75 -7.78 16.79
C GLU A 402 -19.87 -7.01 15.46
N ALA A 403 -19.43 -5.76 15.42
CA ALA A 403 -19.43 -4.96 14.19
C ALA A 403 -18.45 -5.51 13.15
N LEU A 404 -17.29 -5.99 13.59
CA LEU A 404 -16.31 -6.67 12.74
C LEU A 404 -16.83 -8.03 12.23
N ALA A 405 -17.52 -8.80 13.07
CA ALA A 405 -18.05 -10.12 12.71
C ALA A 405 -19.10 -10.05 11.57
N ALA A 406 -19.78 -8.92 11.43
CA ALA A 406 -20.76 -8.68 10.36
C ALA A 406 -20.10 -8.56 8.96
N LEU A 407 -18.82 -8.24 8.88
CA LEU A 407 -18.07 -8.12 7.64
C LEU A 407 -17.36 -9.45 7.33
N VAL A 408 -17.85 -10.20 6.36
CA VAL A 408 -17.21 -11.46 5.94
C VAL A 408 -15.96 -11.15 5.11
N PRO A 409 -14.75 -11.61 5.51
CA PRO A 409 -13.55 -11.43 4.72
C PRO A 409 -13.65 -12.10 3.36
N VAL A 410 -13.14 -11.42 2.33
CA VAL A 410 -13.04 -12.01 0.99
C VAL A 410 -11.87 -12.98 0.97
N PRO A 411 -12.04 -14.25 0.51
CA PRO A 411 -10.96 -15.19 0.41
C PRO A 411 -9.81 -14.71 -0.47
N TYR A 412 -8.57 -14.85 -0.01
CA TYR A 412 -7.38 -14.36 -0.72
C TYR A 412 -7.17 -15.07 -2.07
N ARG A 413 -7.66 -16.30 -2.24
CA ARG A 413 -7.68 -17.03 -3.52
C ARG A 413 -8.28 -16.18 -4.65
N ASN A 414 -9.30 -15.36 -4.36
CA ASN A 414 -9.95 -14.52 -5.36
C ASN A 414 -8.98 -13.49 -5.94
N TYR A 415 -8.16 -12.88 -5.08
CA TYR A 415 -7.09 -11.98 -5.50
C TYR A 415 -6.04 -12.72 -6.34
N VAL A 416 -5.60 -13.89 -5.91
CA VAL A 416 -4.58 -14.67 -6.62
C VAL A 416 -5.02 -15.01 -8.04
N VAL A 417 -6.27 -15.48 -8.21
CA VAL A 417 -6.82 -15.82 -9.54
C VAL A 417 -6.86 -14.59 -10.44
N GLN A 418 -7.34 -13.46 -9.93
CA GLN A 418 -7.38 -12.18 -10.68
C GLN A 418 -5.98 -11.70 -11.07
N ALA A 419 -5.01 -11.75 -10.13
CA ALA A 419 -3.65 -11.31 -10.36
C ALA A 419 -2.94 -12.18 -11.43
N ARG A 420 -3.17 -13.49 -11.44
CA ARG A 420 -2.55 -14.42 -12.41
C ARG A 420 -3.14 -14.27 -13.82
N LEU A 421 -4.42 -14.00 -13.95
CA LEU A 421 -5.05 -13.76 -15.26
C LEU A 421 -4.54 -12.48 -15.93
N GLY A 422 -4.18 -11.47 -15.17
CA GLY A 422 -3.57 -10.25 -15.70
C GLY A 422 -2.17 -10.46 -16.30
N VAL A 423 -1.44 -11.50 -15.87
CA VAL A 423 -0.10 -11.84 -16.37
C VAL A 423 -0.16 -12.72 -17.61
N SER A 424 -1.19 -13.56 -17.77
CA SER A 424 -1.33 -14.46 -18.91
C SER A 424 -1.83 -13.79 -20.20
N GLN A 425 -2.20 -12.50 -20.15
CA GLN A 425 -2.66 -11.72 -21.31
C GLN A 425 -1.62 -10.66 -21.76
N ALA A 426 -0.46 -10.60 -21.13
CA ALA A 426 0.70 -9.79 -21.52
C ALA A 426 1.78 -10.66 -22.20
#